data_ccc3da21d20c95e3908927e901525102
#
_entry.id   ccc3da21d20c95e3908927e901525102
#
_cell.length_a   1.000
_cell.length_b   1.000
_cell.length_c   1.000
_cell.angle_alpha   90.00
_cell.angle_beta   90.00
_cell.angle_gamma   90.00
#
_symmetry.space_group_name_H-M   'P 1'
#
loop_
_entity.id
_entity.type
_entity.pdbx_description
1 polymer ?
#
loop_
_entity_poly.entity_id
_entity_poly.type
_entity_poly.pdbx_seq_one_letter_code
_entity_poly.pdbx_strand_id
1 'polypeptide(L)'
;LAVNSFVFLAREGFFDGVPFHRIIPGFMAQGGDPTGRGTEGPGYRFDIETPQRPYTRGSLAMANAGPGTNGSQFFIVFSDLTAEGRLSPDYSLFGQMTDGEDALAALEAIPVGPSMSGERSKPLEDVHIVTIQIIES
;
A
#
# COMPACT_ATOMS: atom_id res chain seq x y z
N LEU A 1 -2.09 13.66 8.28
CA LEU A 1 -3.10 13.59 7.20
C LEU A 1 -3.29 12.18 6.68
N ALA A 2 -2.21 11.44 6.46
CA ALA A 2 -2.30 10.07 5.92
C ALA A 2 -3.05 9.13 6.87
N VAL A 3 -2.74 9.18 8.16
CA VAL A 3 -3.44 8.37 9.17
C VAL A 3 -4.92 8.72 9.19
N ASN A 4 -5.25 10.01 9.24
CA ASN A 4 -6.64 10.45 9.29
C ASN A 4 -7.43 10.01 8.06
N SER A 5 -6.85 10.16 6.87
CA SER A 5 -7.48 9.75 5.62
C SER A 5 -7.71 8.22 5.59
N PHE A 6 -6.70 7.44 5.91
CA PHE A 6 -6.79 5.99 5.92
C PHE A 6 -7.86 5.49 6.90
N VAL A 7 -7.87 6.03 8.12
CA VAL A 7 -8.84 5.65 9.14
C VAL A 7 -10.26 6.01 8.72
N PHE A 8 -10.45 7.21 8.17
CA PHE A 8 -11.74 7.66 7.68
C PHE A 8 -12.26 6.72 6.59
N LEU A 9 -11.44 6.44 5.58
CA LEU A 9 -11.83 5.59 4.45
C LEU A 9 -12.11 4.15 4.92
N ALA A 10 -11.31 3.62 5.84
CA ALA A 10 -11.53 2.28 6.38
C ALA A 10 -12.86 2.18 7.11
N ARG A 11 -13.22 3.19 7.91
CA ARG A 11 -14.48 3.25 8.64
C ARG A 11 -15.69 3.35 7.71
N GLU A 12 -15.52 3.99 6.56
CA GLU A 12 -16.59 4.11 5.55
C GLU A 12 -16.72 2.86 4.67
N GLY A 13 -15.92 1.82 4.90
CA GLY A 13 -15.93 0.62 4.08
C GLY A 13 -15.32 0.80 2.69
N PHE A 14 -14.57 1.88 2.48
CA PHE A 14 -13.99 2.21 1.19
C PHE A 14 -13.07 1.10 0.66
N PHE A 15 -12.34 0.44 1.55
CA PHE A 15 -11.37 -0.58 1.17
C PHE A 15 -11.96 -2.00 1.04
N ASP A 16 -13.23 -2.18 1.35
CA ASP A 16 -13.86 -3.52 1.30
C ASP A 16 -13.86 -4.03 -0.14
N GLY A 17 -13.29 -5.21 -0.35
CA GLY A 17 -13.22 -5.83 -1.66
C GLY A 17 -12.19 -5.22 -2.62
N VAL A 18 -11.40 -4.24 -2.18
CA VAL A 18 -10.44 -3.55 -3.05
C VAL A 18 -9.20 -4.43 -3.27
N PRO A 19 -8.77 -4.64 -4.52
CA PRO A 19 -7.66 -5.54 -4.81
C PRO A 19 -6.30 -4.93 -4.51
N PHE A 20 -5.32 -5.81 -4.27
CA PHE A 20 -3.91 -5.47 -4.41
C PHE A 20 -3.56 -5.64 -5.90
N HIS A 21 -3.47 -4.54 -6.61
CA HIS A 21 -3.31 -4.57 -8.06
C HIS A 21 -1.85 -4.64 -8.53
N ARG A 22 -0.89 -4.47 -7.61
CA ARG A 22 0.53 -4.44 -7.93
C ARG A 22 1.31 -5.08 -6.79
N ILE A 23 2.00 -6.18 -7.10
CA ILE A 23 2.84 -6.89 -6.13
C ILE A 23 4.22 -7.11 -6.74
N ILE A 24 5.25 -6.63 -6.08
CA ILE A 24 6.64 -6.88 -6.47
C ILE A 24 7.32 -7.61 -5.31
N PRO A 25 7.55 -8.93 -5.45
CA PRO A 25 8.23 -9.71 -4.40
C PRO A 25 9.55 -9.07 -4.00
N GLY A 26 9.82 -9.05 -2.70
CA GLY A 26 11.03 -8.43 -2.16
C GLY A 26 10.97 -6.91 -2.09
N PHE A 27 9.90 -6.28 -2.58
CA PHE A 27 9.75 -4.83 -2.57
C PHE A 27 8.48 -4.41 -1.82
N MET A 28 7.32 -4.56 -2.43
CA MET A 28 6.07 -4.12 -1.79
C MET A 28 4.83 -4.71 -2.47
N ALA A 29 3.66 -4.59 -1.82
CA ALA A 29 2.35 -4.81 -2.42
C ALA A 29 1.54 -3.53 -2.31
N GLN A 30 0.91 -3.13 -3.40
CA GLN A 30 0.15 -1.88 -3.50
C GLN A 30 -1.32 -2.15 -3.78
N GLY A 31 -2.19 -1.44 -3.07
CA GLY A 31 -3.63 -1.50 -3.25
C GLY A 31 -4.28 -0.17 -2.90
N GLY A 32 -5.60 -0.18 -2.71
CA GLY A 32 -6.32 1.01 -2.27
C GLY A 32 -7.05 1.75 -3.39
N ASP A 33 -6.94 1.32 -4.64
CA ASP A 33 -7.75 1.82 -5.74
C ASP A 33 -8.96 0.89 -5.93
N PRO A 34 -10.20 1.37 -5.68
CA PRO A 34 -11.38 0.52 -5.81
C PRO A 34 -11.56 -0.10 -7.20
N THR A 35 -11.02 0.53 -8.24
CA THR A 35 -11.11 0.01 -9.61
C THR A 35 -10.03 -1.03 -9.92
N GLY A 36 -8.99 -1.12 -9.10
CA GLY A 36 -7.87 -2.03 -9.32
C GLY A 36 -6.95 -1.64 -10.48
N ARG A 37 -7.08 -0.44 -11.03
CA ARG A 37 -6.28 0.02 -12.17
C ARG A 37 -5.03 0.79 -11.78
N GLY A 38 -4.93 1.21 -10.51
CA GLY A 38 -3.80 2.01 -10.03
C GLY A 38 -3.91 3.50 -10.38
N THR A 39 -5.06 3.95 -10.86
CA THR A 39 -5.25 5.32 -11.34
C THR A 39 -6.28 6.11 -10.55
N GLU A 40 -7.09 5.46 -9.73
CA GLU A 40 -8.22 6.08 -9.06
C GLU A 40 -7.98 6.19 -7.55
N GLY A 41 -8.82 6.97 -6.89
CA GLY A 41 -8.72 7.22 -5.46
C GLY A 41 -10.05 7.69 -4.87
N PRO A 42 -10.01 8.36 -3.70
CA PRO A 42 -11.22 8.70 -2.95
C PRO A 42 -11.93 9.98 -3.41
N GLY A 43 -11.46 10.62 -4.47
CA GLY A 43 -12.02 11.87 -4.96
C GLY A 43 -11.36 13.12 -4.38
N TYR A 44 -10.33 12.95 -3.56
CA TYR A 44 -9.51 14.06 -3.02
C TYR A 44 -8.04 13.66 -3.01
N ARG A 45 -7.16 14.65 -2.83
CA ARG A 45 -5.71 14.45 -2.74
C ARG A 45 -5.13 15.28 -1.62
N PHE A 46 -3.97 14.89 -1.13
CA PHE A 46 -3.27 15.63 -0.08
C PHE A 46 -1.75 15.49 -0.21
N ASP A 47 -1.03 16.33 0.52
CA ASP A 47 0.42 16.41 0.42
C ASP A 47 1.13 15.28 1.17
N ILE A 48 2.37 15.02 0.73
CA ILE A 48 3.29 14.08 1.37
C ILE A 48 3.73 14.63 2.72
N GLU A 49 3.75 13.75 3.72
CA GLU A 49 4.40 14.00 4.99
C GLU A 49 5.73 13.25 5.00
N THR A 50 6.84 13.96 5.20
CA THR A 50 8.16 13.33 5.21
C THR A 50 8.23 12.29 6.34
N PRO A 51 8.64 11.04 6.05
CA PRO A 51 8.69 10.01 7.07
C PRO A 51 9.71 10.33 8.16
N GLN A 52 9.35 10.01 9.40
CA GLN A 52 10.20 10.24 10.58
C GLN A 52 10.98 8.98 10.98
N ARG A 53 10.84 7.91 10.24
CA ARG A 53 11.51 6.62 10.50
C ARG A 53 11.72 5.88 9.19
N PRO A 54 12.58 4.85 9.16
CA PRO A 54 12.85 4.11 7.93
C PRO A 54 11.66 3.24 7.51
N TYR A 55 11.62 2.94 6.21
CA TYR A 55 10.71 1.93 5.66
C TYR A 55 11.33 0.55 5.92
N THR A 56 10.66 -0.23 6.74
CA THR A 56 11.08 -1.59 7.10
C THR A 56 10.01 -2.59 6.70
N ARG A 57 10.34 -3.89 6.72
CA ARG A 57 9.35 -4.92 6.44
C ARG A 57 8.09 -4.70 7.30
N GLY A 58 6.93 -4.66 6.65
CA GLY A 58 5.66 -4.40 7.31
C GLY A 58 5.27 -2.94 7.44
N SER A 59 6.10 -2.00 6.96
CA SER A 59 5.73 -0.58 6.92
C SER A 59 4.56 -0.35 5.97
N LEU A 60 3.65 0.55 6.37
CA LEU A 60 2.52 1.00 5.54
C LEU A 60 2.78 2.45 5.13
N ALA A 61 2.78 2.70 3.83
CA ALA A 61 3.03 4.04 3.29
C ALA A 61 2.06 4.36 2.15
N MET A 62 1.86 5.66 1.89
CA MET A 62 0.96 6.10 0.82
C MET A 62 1.68 6.10 -0.52
N ALA A 63 1.08 5.45 -1.51
CA ALA A 63 1.51 5.58 -2.90
C ALA A 63 1.12 6.97 -3.42
N ASN A 64 1.91 7.51 -4.34
CA ASN A 64 1.60 8.79 -4.97
C ASN A 64 2.21 8.87 -6.37
N ALA A 65 1.82 9.90 -7.11
CA ALA A 65 2.34 10.22 -8.44
C ALA A 65 3.12 11.53 -8.43
N GLY A 66 3.67 11.91 -7.28
CA GLY A 66 4.41 13.14 -7.06
C GLY A 66 3.79 14.00 -5.95
N PRO A 67 4.33 15.19 -5.69
CA PRO A 67 3.82 16.08 -4.64
C PRO A 67 2.32 16.36 -4.80
N GLY A 68 1.58 16.36 -3.68
CA GLY A 68 0.16 16.69 -3.66
C GLY A 68 -0.76 15.64 -4.24
N THR A 69 -0.30 14.41 -4.45
CA THR A 69 -1.10 13.37 -5.12
C THR A 69 -1.43 12.16 -4.23
N ASN A 70 -1.18 12.23 -2.92
CA ASN A 70 -1.66 11.20 -2.00
C ASN A 70 -3.19 11.10 -2.08
N GLY A 71 -3.72 9.89 -2.10
CA GLY A 71 -5.15 9.64 -2.13
C GLY A 71 -5.50 8.45 -1.24
N SER A 72 -5.95 7.35 -1.84
CA SER A 72 -6.28 6.13 -1.11
C SER A 72 -5.31 4.99 -1.36
N GLN A 73 -4.50 5.05 -2.40
CA GLN A 73 -3.57 3.97 -2.71
C GLN A 73 -2.44 3.95 -1.69
N PHE A 74 -2.13 2.77 -1.20
CA PHE A 74 -1.07 2.55 -0.24
C PHE A 74 -0.30 1.30 -0.59
N PHE A 75 0.87 1.13 0.02
CA PHE A 75 1.63 -0.10 -0.14
C PHE A 75 2.15 -0.60 1.20
N ILE A 76 2.34 -1.91 1.27
CA ILE A 76 2.96 -2.57 2.40
C ILE A 76 4.32 -3.11 1.97
N VAL A 77 5.33 -2.87 2.78
CA VAL A 77 6.72 -3.11 2.42
C VAL A 77 7.15 -4.52 2.80
N PHE A 78 7.87 -5.19 1.91
CA PHE A 78 8.36 -6.57 2.14
C PHE A 78 9.80 -6.64 2.65
N SER A 79 10.56 -5.55 2.57
CA SER A 79 11.97 -5.52 2.92
C SER A 79 12.33 -4.23 3.64
N ASP A 80 13.53 -4.16 4.20
CA ASP A 80 14.05 -2.94 4.84
C ASP A 80 14.56 -1.98 3.75
N LEU A 81 13.64 -1.32 3.07
CA LEU A 81 13.92 -0.56 1.86
C LEU A 81 14.84 0.64 2.09
N THR A 82 14.74 1.29 3.24
CA THR A 82 15.64 2.41 3.56
C THR A 82 17.08 1.90 3.74
N ALA A 83 17.25 0.83 4.50
CA ALA A 83 18.57 0.25 4.71
C ALA A 83 19.20 -0.27 3.43
N GLU A 84 18.37 -0.77 2.51
CA GLU A 84 18.80 -1.27 1.20
C GLU A 84 18.98 -0.16 0.15
N GLY A 85 18.64 1.08 0.48
CA GLY A 85 18.74 2.20 -0.44
C GLY A 85 17.78 2.11 -1.63
N ARG A 86 16.65 1.44 -1.48
CA ARG A 86 15.73 1.13 -2.58
C ARG A 86 14.49 2.02 -2.64
N LEU A 87 14.29 2.90 -1.65
CA LEU A 87 13.14 3.79 -1.63
C LEU A 87 13.52 5.13 -1.03
N SER A 88 13.21 6.21 -1.77
CA SER A 88 13.43 7.57 -1.30
C SER A 88 12.36 7.98 -0.27
N PRO A 89 12.64 9.00 0.59
CA PRO A 89 11.70 9.41 1.63
C PRO A 89 10.57 10.32 1.11
N ASP A 90 10.00 9.96 -0.03
CA ASP A 90 8.97 10.75 -0.72
C ASP A 90 7.55 10.19 -0.51
N TYR A 91 7.38 9.26 0.43
CA TYR A 91 6.10 8.57 0.68
C TYR A 91 5.72 8.70 2.13
N SER A 92 4.51 9.17 2.39
CA SER A 92 4.01 9.31 3.76
C SER A 92 3.92 7.96 4.44
N LEU A 93 4.71 7.77 5.51
CA LEU A 93 4.73 6.56 6.31
C LEU A 93 3.69 6.70 7.42
N PHE A 94 2.67 5.85 7.44
CA PHE A 94 1.57 6.02 8.38
C PHE A 94 1.31 4.83 9.29
N GLY A 95 1.97 3.70 9.07
CA GLY A 95 1.72 2.54 9.90
C GLY A 95 2.84 1.51 9.86
N GLN A 96 2.76 0.56 10.78
CA GLN A 96 3.70 -0.56 10.88
C GLN A 96 2.94 -1.79 11.34
N MET A 97 3.12 -2.91 10.65
CA MET A 97 2.58 -4.19 11.10
C MET A 97 3.22 -4.60 12.43
N THR A 98 2.39 -5.06 13.34
CA THR A 98 2.83 -5.63 14.63
C THR A 98 2.53 -7.11 14.74
N ASP A 99 1.72 -7.65 13.83
CA ASP A 99 1.30 -9.05 13.79
C ASP A 99 0.91 -9.40 12.36
N GLY A 100 0.83 -10.70 12.02
CA GLY A 100 0.39 -11.14 10.70
C GLY A 100 1.52 -11.43 9.73
N GLU A 101 2.72 -11.78 10.21
CA GLU A 101 3.86 -12.11 9.32
C GLU A 101 3.52 -13.23 8.34
N ASP A 102 2.75 -14.23 8.75
CA ASP A 102 2.35 -15.33 7.86
C ASP A 102 1.50 -14.83 6.71
N ALA A 103 0.59 -13.88 6.97
CA ALA A 103 -0.24 -13.26 5.94
C ALA A 103 0.60 -12.40 4.99
N LEU A 104 1.56 -11.66 5.52
CA LEU A 104 2.47 -10.85 4.70
C LEU A 104 3.32 -11.73 3.79
N ALA A 105 3.86 -12.83 4.31
CA ALA A 105 4.63 -13.80 3.53
C ALA A 105 3.77 -14.45 2.44
N ALA A 106 2.52 -14.76 2.73
CA ALA A 106 1.58 -15.33 1.76
C ALA A 106 1.27 -14.33 0.65
N LEU A 107 1.12 -13.04 0.99
CA LEU A 107 0.92 -11.98 0.00
C LEU A 107 2.12 -11.85 -0.93
N GLU A 108 3.32 -11.90 -0.38
CA GLU A 108 4.57 -11.82 -1.15
C GLU A 108 4.75 -13.02 -2.08
N ALA A 109 4.20 -14.18 -1.70
CA ALA A 109 4.33 -15.43 -2.47
C ALA A 109 3.32 -15.56 -3.62
N ILE A 110 2.39 -14.63 -3.77
CA ILE A 110 1.40 -14.68 -4.85
C ILE A 110 2.12 -14.58 -6.20
N PRO A 111 1.85 -15.49 -7.16
CA PRO A 111 2.46 -15.42 -8.47
C PRO A 111 2.10 -14.13 -9.19
N VAL A 112 3.09 -13.55 -9.86
CA VAL A 112 2.90 -12.31 -10.62
C VAL A 112 3.34 -12.50 -12.07
N GLY A 113 2.74 -11.72 -12.96
CA GLY A 113 3.06 -11.70 -14.38
C GLY A 113 3.27 -10.26 -14.85
N PRO A 114 3.47 -10.07 -16.17
CA PRO A 114 3.69 -8.74 -16.71
C PRO A 114 2.43 -7.89 -16.62
N SER A 115 2.60 -6.64 -16.18
CA SER A 115 1.55 -5.62 -16.22
C SER A 115 1.49 -4.97 -17.60
N MET A 116 0.59 -4.01 -17.80
CA MET A 116 0.49 -3.26 -19.06
C MET A 116 1.77 -2.51 -19.40
N SER A 117 2.54 -2.09 -18.37
CA SER A 117 3.83 -1.43 -18.57
C SER A 117 4.99 -2.40 -18.81
N GLY A 118 4.76 -3.70 -18.69
CA GLY A 118 5.79 -4.74 -18.79
C GLY A 118 6.44 -5.09 -17.45
N GLU A 119 6.16 -4.37 -16.39
CA GLU A 119 6.65 -4.70 -15.05
C GLU A 119 6.02 -6.00 -14.57
N ARG A 120 6.82 -6.89 -13.95
CA ARG A 120 6.30 -8.14 -13.38
C ARG A 120 5.72 -7.86 -12.01
N SER A 121 4.48 -7.39 -12.01
CA SER A 121 3.81 -6.93 -10.79
C SER A 121 2.31 -7.22 -10.77
N LYS A 122 1.77 -7.80 -11.84
CA LYS A 122 0.34 -8.10 -11.91
C LYS A 122 0.06 -9.42 -11.20
N PRO A 123 -0.72 -9.43 -10.11
CA PRO A 123 -1.10 -10.68 -9.45
C PRO A 123 -1.85 -11.59 -10.42
N LEU A 124 -1.48 -12.88 -10.44
CA LEU A 124 -2.11 -13.90 -11.28
C LEU A 124 -3.24 -14.62 -10.55
N GLU A 125 -3.45 -14.29 -9.28
CA GLU A 125 -4.55 -14.80 -8.46
C GLU A 125 -5.34 -13.61 -7.92
N ASP A 126 -6.62 -13.85 -7.60
CA ASP A 126 -7.44 -12.84 -6.93
C ASP A 126 -6.89 -12.60 -5.52
N VAL A 127 -6.52 -11.37 -5.24
CA VAL A 127 -6.05 -10.95 -3.92
C VAL A 127 -6.65 -9.59 -3.62
N HIS A 128 -7.47 -9.53 -2.57
CA HIS A 128 -8.17 -8.30 -2.22
C HIS A 128 -8.32 -8.16 -0.71
N ILE A 129 -8.58 -6.94 -0.29
CA ILE A 129 -8.89 -6.63 1.10
C ILE A 129 -10.33 -7.06 1.35
N VAL A 130 -10.56 -7.94 2.32
CA VAL A 130 -11.93 -8.32 2.71
C VAL A 130 -12.57 -7.14 3.42
N THR A 131 -11.93 -6.67 4.48
CA THR A 131 -12.35 -5.47 5.21
C THR A 131 -11.20 -4.98 6.09
N ILE A 132 -11.27 -3.72 6.51
CA ILE A 132 -10.35 -3.15 7.48
C ILE A 132 -11.16 -2.66 8.66
N GLN A 133 -10.87 -3.20 9.84
CA GLN A 133 -11.51 -2.78 11.09
C GLN A 133 -10.57 -1.84 11.85
N ILE A 134 -11.09 -0.68 12.25
CA ILE A 134 -10.33 0.29 13.04
C ILE A 134 -10.64 0.06 14.52
N ILE A 135 -9.58 -0.16 15.30
CA ILE A 135 -9.67 -0.35 16.75
C ILE A 135 -8.87 0.76 17.40
N GLU A 136 -9.53 1.54 18.23
CA GLU A 136 -8.89 2.60 19.01
C GLU A 136 -8.75 2.15 20.46
N SER A 137 -7.62 2.51 21.06
CA SER A 137 -7.35 2.21 22.47
C SER A 137 -7.45 3.47 23.33
#